data_f0095115e67959e42b40bdce8e24cfc1
#
_entry.id   f0095115e67959e42b40bdce8e24cfc1
#
_cell.length_a   1.000
_cell.length_b   1.000
_cell.length_c   1.000
_cell.angle_alpha   90.00
_cell.angle_beta   90.00
_cell.angle_gamma   90.00
#
_symmetry.space_group_name_H-M   'P 1'
#
loop_
_entity.id
_entity.type
_entity.pdbx_description
1 polymer ?
#
loop_
_entity_poly.entity_id
_entity_poly.type
_entity_poly.pdbx_seq_one_letter_code
_entity_poly.pdbx_strand_id
1 'polypeptide(L)'
;MKTRELLLLLALTATTGMQAQRIKGSDTVLPIAQQTAERFMTLNPSARVTVTGGGTGVGISALLDQTTDIAMASRAIKFSEKMKAKAAGEDLAEVPIAYDALAVVVHPSNPVTQLTRQQLEDIFRGKITNWQQVGGDDRKIVVYSRETSSGTYEFFKESVLKNKNYMSSSLSMPATGAIIQSVSQTRGAIGYVGLAYVSPRIKTLAVSYDGQHYAAPTLENAINKTYPIVRPLYYYYNRKNASVIAPLLDFVLSAAGQKIIKESGYIPVHKE
;
A
#
# COMPACT_ATOMS: atom_id res chain seq x y z
N MET A 1 55.91 50.90 16.85
CA MET A 1 55.03 50.33 15.84
C MET A 1 54.56 49.00 16.32
N LYS A 2 53.27 48.90 16.72
CA LYS A 2 52.68 47.65 17.23
C LYS A 2 51.77 47.09 16.15
N THR A 3 52.17 46.00 15.53
CA THR A 3 51.38 45.24 14.53
C THR A 3 50.26 44.48 15.28
N ARG A 4 49.00 44.85 15.05
CA ARG A 4 47.79 44.10 15.48
C ARG A 4 47.57 42.95 14.49
N GLU A 5 47.80 41.75 14.93
CA GLU A 5 47.34 40.56 14.23
C GLU A 5 45.81 40.41 14.41
N LEU A 6 45.13 40.51 13.30
CA LEU A 6 43.66 40.28 13.21
C LEU A 6 43.41 38.80 12.96
N LEU A 7 43.16 38.04 14.03
CA LEU A 7 42.70 36.66 13.92
C LEU A 7 41.26 36.61 13.45
N LEU A 8 41.10 36.33 12.15
CA LEU A 8 39.80 35.99 11.55
C LEU A 8 39.42 34.55 12.02
N LEU A 9 38.53 34.45 12.99
CA LEU A 9 37.87 33.19 13.32
C LEU A 9 36.87 32.88 12.23
N LEU A 10 37.22 31.96 11.31
CA LEU A 10 36.28 31.38 10.36
C LEU A 10 35.40 30.41 11.11
N ALA A 11 34.21 30.87 11.52
CA ALA A 11 33.18 29.97 12.04
C ALA A 11 32.67 29.07 10.91
N LEU A 12 33.21 27.85 10.83
CA LEU A 12 32.72 26.82 9.94
C LEU A 12 31.36 26.37 10.50
N THR A 13 30.27 27.00 10.05
CA THR A 13 28.92 26.49 10.29
C THR A 13 28.77 25.20 9.49
N ALA A 14 28.96 24.07 10.15
CA ALA A 14 28.60 22.78 9.60
C ALA A 14 27.08 22.78 9.40
N THR A 15 26.62 23.17 8.21
CA THR A 15 25.28 22.91 7.77
C THR A 15 25.15 21.39 7.62
N THR A 16 24.64 20.73 8.66
CA THR A 16 24.16 19.35 8.53
C THR A 16 22.96 19.38 7.59
N GLY A 17 23.26 19.45 6.28
CA GLY A 17 22.23 19.31 5.26
C GLY A 17 21.52 17.97 5.45
N MET A 18 20.23 18.00 5.73
CA MET A 18 19.45 16.77 5.76
C MET A 18 19.58 16.08 4.41
N GLN A 19 20.07 14.84 4.44
CA GLN A 19 20.24 14.03 3.24
C GLN A 19 18.88 13.82 2.56
N ALA A 20 18.82 13.96 1.24
CA ALA A 20 17.61 13.67 0.48
C ALA A 20 17.19 12.22 0.70
N GLN A 21 15.92 11.98 1.03
CA GLN A 21 15.37 10.65 1.27
C GLN A 21 14.50 10.21 0.09
N ARG A 22 14.66 8.97 -0.32
CA ARG A 22 13.93 8.36 -1.43
C ARG A 22 13.03 7.25 -0.88
N ILE A 23 11.73 7.37 -1.16
CA ILE A 23 10.71 6.37 -0.81
C ILE A 23 10.20 5.75 -2.10
N LYS A 24 10.18 4.42 -2.21
CA LYS A 24 9.70 3.74 -3.40
C LYS A 24 8.91 2.48 -3.06
N GLY A 25 7.89 2.15 -3.86
CA GLY A 25 7.22 0.85 -3.74
C GLY A 25 5.72 0.87 -3.96
N SER A 26 4.97 0.45 -2.95
CA SER A 26 3.54 0.14 -3.05
C SER A 26 2.68 1.33 -3.49
N ASP A 27 1.92 1.15 -4.58
CA ASP A 27 0.93 2.16 -5.00
C ASP A 27 -0.20 2.34 -3.97
N THR A 28 -0.48 1.31 -3.17
CA THR A 28 -1.45 1.44 -2.06
C THR A 28 -0.96 2.42 -1.00
N VAL A 29 0.34 2.44 -0.71
CA VAL A 29 0.94 3.32 0.31
C VAL A 29 1.24 4.71 -0.25
N LEU A 30 1.34 4.84 -1.57
CA LEU A 30 1.77 6.07 -2.26
C LEU A 30 1.04 7.34 -1.77
N PRO A 31 -0.31 7.38 -1.64
CA PRO A 31 -0.99 8.61 -1.24
C PRO A 31 -0.59 9.10 0.16
N ILE A 32 -0.55 8.18 1.15
CA ILE A 32 -0.17 8.57 2.52
C ILE A 32 1.32 8.90 2.63
N ALA A 33 2.17 8.22 1.85
CA ALA A 33 3.58 8.53 1.80
C ALA A 33 3.84 9.92 1.21
N GLN A 34 3.13 10.32 0.14
CA GLN A 34 3.21 11.65 -0.44
C GLN A 34 2.72 12.73 0.52
N GLN A 35 1.52 12.57 1.10
CA GLN A 35 0.95 13.59 1.99
C GLN A 35 1.78 13.77 3.27
N THR A 36 2.28 12.68 3.86
CA THR A 36 3.13 12.77 5.04
C THR A 36 4.50 13.37 4.71
N ALA A 37 5.09 13.03 3.56
CA ALA A 37 6.36 13.62 3.10
C ALA A 37 6.21 15.12 2.80
N GLU A 38 5.15 15.55 2.12
CA GLU A 38 4.85 16.96 1.85
C GLU A 38 4.69 17.76 3.16
N ARG A 39 3.92 17.21 4.10
CA ARG A 39 3.75 17.87 5.40
C ARG A 39 5.04 17.93 6.19
N PHE A 40 5.83 16.85 6.17
CA PHE A 40 7.15 16.81 6.82
C PHE A 40 8.10 17.88 6.23
N MET A 41 8.18 17.99 4.90
CA MET A 41 8.99 19.01 4.23
C MET A 41 8.50 20.43 4.51
N THR A 42 7.19 20.65 4.64
CA THR A 42 6.63 21.95 5.05
C THR A 42 7.11 22.37 6.44
N LEU A 43 7.20 21.41 7.37
CA LEU A 43 7.66 21.65 8.75
C LEU A 43 9.19 21.70 8.85
N ASN A 44 9.90 21.13 7.88
CA ASN A 44 11.36 21.03 7.83
C ASN A 44 11.87 21.52 6.45
N PRO A 45 12.02 22.83 6.22
CA PRO A 45 12.31 23.38 4.88
C PRO A 45 13.62 22.90 4.24
N SER A 46 14.58 22.40 5.05
CA SER A 46 15.82 21.78 4.56
C SER A 46 15.64 20.32 4.11
N ALA A 47 14.57 19.65 4.53
CA ALA A 47 14.31 18.26 4.14
C ALA A 47 13.99 18.14 2.65
N ARG A 48 14.42 17.05 2.05
CA ARG A 48 14.09 16.64 0.67
C ARG A 48 13.65 15.19 0.67
N VAL A 49 12.39 14.95 0.34
CA VAL A 49 11.81 13.60 0.28
C VAL A 49 11.19 13.41 -1.10
N THR A 50 11.53 12.33 -1.77
CA THR A 50 10.89 11.91 -3.03
C THR A 50 10.13 10.62 -2.82
N VAL A 51 8.92 10.53 -3.39
CA VAL A 51 8.05 9.35 -3.24
C VAL A 51 7.64 8.85 -4.63
N THR A 52 7.89 7.57 -4.91
CA THR A 52 7.57 6.94 -6.19
C THR A 52 6.87 5.59 -6.00
N GLY A 53 5.84 5.32 -6.79
CA GLY A 53 5.13 4.04 -6.83
C GLY A 53 5.88 2.93 -7.57
N GLY A 54 5.15 1.93 -8.06
CA GLY A 54 5.64 0.83 -8.91
C GLY A 54 5.50 -0.55 -8.28
N GLY A 55 4.85 -0.66 -7.12
CA GLY A 55 4.57 -1.92 -6.43
C GLY A 55 5.59 -2.29 -5.34
N THR A 56 5.13 -3.06 -4.37
CA THR A 56 5.92 -3.50 -3.20
C THR A 56 7.21 -4.21 -3.60
N GLY A 57 7.15 -5.12 -4.57
CA GLY A 57 8.33 -5.88 -5.02
C GLY A 57 9.40 -4.99 -5.62
N VAL A 58 8.99 -3.96 -6.38
CA VAL A 58 9.91 -2.97 -6.95
C VAL A 58 10.58 -2.14 -5.84
N GLY A 59 9.81 -1.72 -4.82
CA GLY A 59 10.35 -0.99 -3.67
C GLY A 59 11.36 -1.81 -2.87
N ILE A 60 11.03 -3.07 -2.57
CA ILE A 60 11.95 -3.97 -1.84
C ILE A 60 13.22 -4.25 -2.65
N SER A 61 13.11 -4.51 -3.96
CA SER A 61 14.30 -4.67 -4.82
C SER A 61 15.15 -3.41 -4.81
N ALA A 62 14.54 -2.22 -4.97
CA ALA A 62 15.25 -0.95 -4.95
C ALA A 62 15.96 -0.70 -3.60
N LEU A 63 15.37 -1.15 -2.48
CA LEU A 63 16.00 -1.06 -1.16
C LEU A 63 17.22 -1.98 -1.06
N LEU A 64 17.11 -3.22 -1.54
CA LEU A 64 18.24 -4.17 -1.58
C LEU A 64 19.35 -3.69 -2.51
N ASP A 65 19.01 -3.05 -3.63
CA ASP A 65 19.96 -2.47 -4.59
C ASP A 65 20.47 -1.08 -4.14
N GLN A 66 20.07 -0.60 -2.94
CA GLN A 66 20.43 0.71 -2.37
C GLN A 66 20.07 1.91 -3.26
N THR A 67 19.11 1.75 -4.15
CA THR A 67 18.59 2.83 -5.02
C THR A 67 17.40 3.59 -4.42
N THR A 68 16.90 3.14 -3.26
CA THR A 68 15.96 3.85 -2.40
C THR A 68 16.36 3.70 -0.93
N ASP A 69 15.90 4.60 -0.08
CA ASP A 69 16.25 4.62 1.34
C ASP A 69 15.16 3.93 2.19
N ILE A 70 13.90 4.04 1.71
CA ILE A 70 12.72 3.41 2.31
C ILE A 70 11.93 2.69 1.23
N ALA A 71 11.62 1.40 1.45
CA ALA A 71 10.65 0.67 0.65
C ALA A 71 9.28 0.73 1.32
N MET A 72 8.27 1.25 0.63
CA MET A 72 6.89 1.18 1.08
C MET A 72 6.20 -0.08 0.56
N ALA A 73 5.50 -0.79 1.45
CA ALA A 73 4.96 -2.10 1.15
C ALA A 73 3.53 -2.30 1.68
N SER A 74 2.73 -3.03 0.92
CA SER A 74 1.35 -3.42 1.27
C SER A 74 1.20 -4.93 1.48
N ARG A 75 2.30 -5.58 1.82
CA ARG A 75 2.43 -6.95 2.34
C ARG A 75 3.70 -7.06 3.16
N ALA A 76 3.79 -8.09 3.98
CA ALA A 76 5.06 -8.43 4.62
C ALA A 76 6.15 -8.77 3.58
N ILE A 77 7.40 -8.55 3.95
CA ILE A 77 8.56 -8.97 3.15
C ILE A 77 8.58 -10.50 3.05
N LYS A 78 8.81 -11.04 1.84
CA LYS A 78 8.88 -12.49 1.61
C LYS A 78 10.13 -13.10 2.24
N PHE A 79 10.05 -14.38 2.57
CA PHE A 79 11.22 -15.11 3.08
C PHE A 79 12.43 -15.04 2.14
N SER A 80 12.20 -15.20 0.82
CA SER A 80 13.26 -15.08 -0.19
C SER A 80 13.88 -13.67 -0.25
N GLU A 81 13.09 -12.61 -0.03
CA GLU A 81 13.57 -11.22 0.04
C GLU A 81 14.39 -11.01 1.32
N LYS A 82 13.93 -11.54 2.47
CA LYS A 82 14.71 -11.53 3.73
C LYS A 82 16.05 -12.24 3.59
N MET A 83 16.06 -13.40 2.93
CA MET A 83 17.31 -14.15 2.70
C MET A 83 18.28 -13.40 1.78
N LYS A 84 17.77 -12.72 0.73
CA LYS A 84 18.60 -11.86 -0.13
C LYS A 84 19.20 -10.69 0.67
N ALA A 85 18.40 -10.01 1.50
CA ALA A 85 18.89 -8.96 2.38
C ALA A 85 20.04 -9.47 3.27
N LYS A 86 19.81 -10.59 3.95
CA LYS A 86 20.82 -11.21 4.83
C LYS A 86 22.11 -11.60 4.08
N ALA A 87 21.99 -12.17 2.89
CA ALA A 87 23.13 -12.52 2.06
C ALA A 87 23.94 -11.30 1.58
N ALA A 88 23.27 -10.14 1.42
CA ALA A 88 23.91 -8.86 1.12
C ALA A 88 24.45 -8.13 2.37
N GLY A 89 24.36 -8.73 3.56
CA GLY A 89 24.77 -8.09 4.83
C GLY A 89 23.83 -6.97 5.29
N GLU A 90 22.60 -6.90 4.76
CA GLU A 90 21.64 -5.87 5.08
C GLU A 90 20.70 -6.30 6.22
N ASP A 91 20.58 -5.48 7.25
CA ASP A 91 19.63 -5.68 8.36
C ASP A 91 18.44 -4.73 8.19
N LEU A 92 17.31 -5.29 7.77
CA LEU A 92 16.11 -4.51 7.46
C LEU A 92 15.23 -4.33 8.70
N ALA A 93 14.87 -3.07 8.98
CA ALA A 93 13.78 -2.74 9.87
C ALA A 93 12.44 -2.91 9.14
N GLU A 94 11.43 -3.42 9.85
CA GLU A 94 10.05 -3.55 9.42
C GLU A 94 9.18 -2.70 10.33
N VAL A 95 8.56 -1.65 9.80
CA VAL A 95 7.75 -0.72 10.59
C VAL A 95 6.35 -0.61 10.01
N PRO A 96 5.31 -1.07 10.70
CA PRO A 96 3.93 -0.81 10.30
C PRO A 96 3.63 0.69 10.49
N ILE A 97 3.08 1.31 9.44
CA ILE A 97 2.75 2.75 9.43
C ILE A 97 1.24 3.02 9.39
N ALA A 98 0.46 2.06 8.90
CA ALA A 98 -0.99 2.11 8.78
C ALA A 98 -1.56 0.71 8.60
N TYR A 99 -2.90 0.59 8.66
CA TYR A 99 -3.62 -0.58 8.13
C TYR A 99 -4.54 -0.14 6.99
N ASP A 100 -4.80 -1.08 6.07
CA ASP A 100 -5.65 -0.90 4.89
C ASP A 100 -6.67 -2.04 4.81
N ALA A 101 -7.91 -1.71 4.47
CA ALA A 101 -8.91 -2.69 4.07
C ALA A 101 -8.90 -2.83 2.55
N LEU A 102 -8.87 -4.06 2.05
CA LEU A 102 -8.90 -4.32 0.62
C LEU A 102 -10.34 -4.55 0.15
N ALA A 103 -10.91 -3.58 -0.54
CA ALA A 103 -12.27 -3.64 -1.07
C ALA A 103 -12.31 -4.44 -2.38
N VAL A 104 -13.23 -5.41 -2.47
CA VAL A 104 -13.63 -6.03 -3.73
C VAL A 104 -14.59 -5.08 -4.44
N VAL A 105 -14.32 -4.81 -5.73
CA VAL A 105 -15.02 -3.78 -6.49
C VAL A 105 -15.56 -4.32 -7.82
N VAL A 106 -16.73 -3.81 -8.20
CA VAL A 106 -17.42 -4.13 -9.44
C VAL A 106 -17.93 -2.85 -10.11
N HIS A 107 -18.39 -2.98 -11.36
CA HIS A 107 -19.06 -1.88 -12.05
C HIS A 107 -20.33 -1.44 -11.28
N PRO A 108 -20.64 -0.13 -11.19
CA PRO A 108 -21.78 0.37 -10.42
C PRO A 108 -23.14 -0.25 -10.77
N SER A 109 -23.34 -0.65 -12.03
CA SER A 109 -24.59 -1.29 -12.48
C SER A 109 -24.69 -2.79 -12.15
N ASN A 110 -23.66 -3.40 -11.54
CA ASN A 110 -23.73 -4.81 -11.17
C ASN A 110 -24.72 -5.00 -10.01
N PRO A 111 -25.75 -5.88 -10.12
CA PRO A 111 -26.75 -6.06 -9.08
C PRO A 111 -26.21 -6.80 -7.85
N VAL A 112 -25.14 -7.59 -7.98
CA VAL A 112 -24.53 -8.33 -6.85
C VAL A 112 -24.02 -7.34 -5.78
N THR A 113 -24.35 -7.61 -4.51
CA THR A 113 -23.98 -6.75 -3.39
C THR A 113 -23.00 -7.39 -2.43
N GLN A 114 -22.87 -8.72 -2.48
CA GLN A 114 -22.04 -9.48 -1.53
C GLN A 114 -21.56 -10.79 -2.13
N LEU A 115 -20.40 -11.25 -1.69
CA LEU A 115 -19.81 -12.54 -2.07
C LEU A 115 -19.14 -13.20 -0.86
N THR A 116 -19.15 -14.53 -0.83
CA THR A 116 -18.31 -15.27 0.11
C THR A 116 -16.86 -15.31 -0.37
N ARG A 117 -15.93 -15.55 0.54
CA ARG A 117 -14.53 -15.80 0.18
C ARG A 117 -14.38 -16.92 -0.84
N GLN A 118 -15.19 -18.00 -0.71
CA GLN A 118 -15.15 -19.12 -1.66
C GLN A 118 -15.61 -18.70 -3.05
N GLN A 119 -16.68 -17.92 -3.16
CA GLN A 119 -17.12 -17.37 -4.45
C GLN A 119 -16.07 -16.46 -5.06
N LEU A 120 -15.41 -15.59 -4.26
CA LEU A 120 -14.29 -14.78 -4.73
C LEU A 120 -13.15 -15.67 -5.25
N GLU A 121 -12.74 -16.69 -4.50
CA GLU A 121 -11.72 -17.65 -4.95
C GLU A 121 -12.11 -18.26 -6.30
N ASP A 122 -13.35 -18.76 -6.42
CA ASP A 122 -13.80 -19.44 -7.63
C ASP A 122 -13.95 -18.51 -8.84
N ILE A 123 -14.34 -17.23 -8.63
CA ILE A 123 -14.35 -16.20 -9.67
C ILE A 123 -12.92 -15.90 -10.14
N PHE A 124 -12.01 -15.55 -9.23
CA PHE A 124 -10.65 -15.16 -9.61
C PHE A 124 -9.80 -16.32 -10.15
N ARG A 125 -10.24 -17.56 -9.92
CA ARG A 125 -9.64 -18.78 -10.50
C ARG A 125 -10.34 -19.26 -11.79
N GLY A 126 -11.44 -18.61 -12.19
CA GLY A 126 -12.17 -18.93 -13.42
C GLY A 126 -13.08 -20.16 -13.32
N LYS A 127 -13.47 -20.57 -12.14
CA LYS A 127 -14.51 -21.61 -11.95
C LYS A 127 -15.92 -21.04 -12.04
N ILE A 128 -16.12 -19.80 -11.56
CA ILE A 128 -17.32 -19.00 -11.76
C ILE A 128 -16.97 -17.95 -12.80
N THR A 129 -17.63 -17.98 -13.96
CA THR A 129 -17.31 -17.16 -15.13
C THR A 129 -18.46 -16.26 -15.58
N ASN A 130 -19.63 -16.42 -14.98
CA ASN A 130 -20.83 -15.64 -15.28
C ASN A 130 -21.45 -15.14 -13.98
N TRP A 131 -21.86 -13.88 -13.95
CA TRP A 131 -22.47 -13.25 -12.78
C TRP A 131 -23.78 -13.93 -12.35
N GLN A 132 -24.53 -14.56 -13.29
CA GLN A 132 -25.73 -15.30 -12.98
C GLN A 132 -25.48 -16.44 -11.97
N GLN A 133 -24.29 -17.05 -11.96
CA GLN A 133 -23.91 -18.11 -11.03
C GLN A 133 -23.83 -17.65 -9.56
N VAL A 134 -23.82 -16.33 -9.33
CA VAL A 134 -23.77 -15.71 -8.00
C VAL A 134 -24.90 -14.69 -7.79
N GLY A 135 -26.02 -14.83 -8.53
CA GLY A 135 -27.23 -14.02 -8.34
C GLY A 135 -27.22 -12.68 -9.09
N GLY A 136 -26.31 -12.52 -10.02
CA GLY A 136 -26.27 -11.34 -10.92
C GLY A 136 -26.94 -11.59 -12.27
N ASP A 137 -26.74 -10.63 -13.18
CA ASP A 137 -27.23 -10.73 -14.57
C ASP A 137 -26.51 -11.85 -15.34
N ASP A 138 -27.14 -12.33 -16.42
CA ASP A 138 -26.45 -13.20 -17.40
C ASP A 138 -25.38 -12.38 -18.14
N ARG A 139 -24.20 -12.33 -17.56
CA ARG A 139 -23.06 -11.57 -18.03
C ARG A 139 -21.75 -12.23 -17.64
N LYS A 140 -20.86 -12.36 -18.64
CA LYS A 140 -19.50 -12.87 -18.43
C LYS A 140 -18.74 -12.00 -17.42
N ILE A 141 -18.06 -12.64 -16.48
CA ILE A 141 -17.16 -11.98 -15.51
C ILE A 141 -15.83 -11.65 -16.21
N VAL A 142 -15.37 -10.41 -16.06
CA VAL A 142 -14.05 -9.94 -16.48
C VAL A 142 -13.21 -9.65 -15.25
N VAL A 143 -12.20 -10.48 -15.03
CA VAL A 143 -11.34 -10.39 -13.82
C VAL A 143 -10.17 -9.45 -14.08
N TYR A 144 -10.07 -8.41 -13.29
CA TYR A 144 -8.92 -7.51 -13.23
C TYR A 144 -8.09 -7.79 -11.99
N SER A 145 -6.80 -8.01 -12.15
CA SER A 145 -5.83 -8.16 -11.07
C SER A 145 -4.72 -7.12 -11.19
N ARG A 146 -3.87 -7.02 -10.18
CA ARG A 146 -2.64 -6.24 -10.26
C ARG A 146 -1.50 -7.10 -10.81
N GLU A 147 -0.43 -6.46 -11.24
CA GLU A 147 0.82 -7.12 -11.61
C GLU A 147 1.45 -7.87 -10.42
N THR A 148 2.28 -8.87 -10.71
CA THR A 148 2.92 -9.72 -9.69
C THR A 148 3.90 -8.97 -8.78
N SER A 149 4.41 -7.80 -9.20
CA SER A 149 5.20 -6.88 -8.37
C SER A 149 4.37 -6.19 -7.27
N SER A 150 3.03 -6.17 -7.42
CA SER A 150 2.12 -5.53 -6.48
C SER A 150 1.98 -6.33 -5.20
N GLY A 151 2.22 -5.67 -4.05
CA GLY A 151 1.90 -6.26 -2.75
C GLY A 151 0.41 -6.58 -2.57
N THR A 152 -0.47 -5.83 -3.26
CA THR A 152 -1.92 -6.06 -3.24
C THR A 152 -2.30 -7.34 -3.99
N TYR A 153 -1.63 -7.63 -5.11
CA TYR A 153 -1.77 -8.91 -5.82
C TYR A 153 -1.40 -10.09 -4.92
N GLU A 154 -0.24 -10.01 -4.28
CA GLU A 154 0.26 -11.08 -3.41
C GLU A 154 -0.64 -11.27 -2.18
N PHE A 155 -1.04 -10.17 -1.52
CA PHE A 155 -1.91 -10.24 -0.36
C PHE A 155 -3.29 -10.83 -0.71
N PHE A 156 -3.91 -10.44 -1.83
CA PHE A 156 -5.18 -11.01 -2.27
C PHE A 156 -5.03 -12.50 -2.61
N LYS A 157 -3.91 -12.88 -3.24
CA LYS A 157 -3.59 -14.28 -3.52
C LYS A 157 -3.49 -15.11 -2.25
N GLU A 158 -2.82 -14.60 -1.23
CA GLU A 158 -2.66 -15.27 0.05
C GLU A 158 -3.98 -15.35 0.83
N SER A 159 -4.62 -14.21 1.07
CA SER A 159 -5.77 -14.11 1.98
C SER A 159 -7.07 -14.63 1.38
N VAL A 160 -7.32 -14.39 0.09
CA VAL A 160 -8.57 -14.73 -0.59
C VAL A 160 -8.45 -16.03 -1.38
N LEU A 161 -7.37 -16.19 -2.19
CA LEU A 161 -7.18 -17.37 -3.05
C LEU A 161 -6.42 -18.50 -2.35
N LYS A 162 -6.02 -18.35 -1.09
CA LYS A 162 -5.27 -19.40 -0.33
C LYS A 162 -4.02 -19.85 -1.11
N ASN A 163 -3.24 -18.91 -1.61
CA ASN A 163 -2.05 -19.11 -2.43
C ASN A 163 -2.27 -19.84 -3.78
N LYS A 164 -3.51 -20.05 -4.19
CA LYS A 164 -3.81 -20.63 -5.51
C LYS A 164 -3.63 -19.56 -6.59
N ASN A 165 -3.35 -20.01 -7.83
CA ASN A 165 -3.12 -19.07 -8.93
C ASN A 165 -4.43 -18.45 -9.44
N TYR A 166 -4.33 -17.20 -9.88
CA TYR A 166 -5.38 -16.55 -10.67
C TYR A 166 -5.60 -17.30 -11.98
N MET A 167 -6.79 -17.14 -12.58
CA MET A 167 -7.05 -17.62 -13.93
C MET A 167 -6.09 -16.97 -14.93
N SER A 168 -5.65 -17.70 -15.94
CA SER A 168 -4.69 -17.22 -16.94
C SER A 168 -5.22 -16.05 -17.79
N SER A 169 -6.54 -15.93 -17.93
CA SER A 169 -7.22 -14.86 -18.65
C SER A 169 -7.52 -13.63 -17.79
N SER A 170 -7.03 -13.54 -16.56
CA SER A 170 -7.13 -12.33 -15.76
C SER A 170 -6.33 -11.19 -16.39
N LEU A 171 -6.92 -9.98 -16.42
CA LEU A 171 -6.29 -8.79 -16.98
C LEU A 171 -5.44 -8.10 -15.92
N SER A 172 -4.14 -8.04 -16.16
CA SER A 172 -3.17 -7.48 -15.23
C SER A 172 -3.05 -5.97 -15.39
N MET A 173 -3.21 -5.21 -14.29
CA MET A 173 -3.17 -3.75 -14.28
C MET A 173 -1.94 -3.24 -13.54
N PRO A 174 -1.22 -2.24 -14.08
CA PRO A 174 0.04 -1.76 -13.50
C PRO A 174 -0.16 -0.97 -12.21
N ALA A 175 -1.30 -0.29 -12.05
CA ALA A 175 -1.56 0.60 -10.91
C ALA A 175 -3.00 0.47 -10.38
N THR A 176 -3.24 0.92 -9.15
CA THR A 176 -4.57 0.92 -8.52
C THR A 176 -5.57 1.76 -9.32
N GLY A 177 -5.15 2.91 -9.84
CA GLY A 177 -6.00 3.76 -10.69
C GLY A 177 -6.46 3.08 -11.97
N ALA A 178 -5.63 2.22 -12.56
CA ALA A 178 -5.99 1.43 -13.74
C ALA A 178 -7.07 0.39 -13.45
N ILE A 179 -7.07 -0.24 -12.25
CA ILE A 179 -8.18 -1.11 -11.79
C ILE A 179 -9.49 -0.30 -11.77
N ILE A 180 -9.49 0.87 -11.12
CA ILE A 180 -10.68 1.72 -10.99
C ILE A 180 -11.23 2.10 -12.37
N GLN A 181 -10.37 2.55 -13.27
CA GLN A 181 -10.75 2.93 -14.62
C GLN A 181 -11.36 1.73 -15.37
N SER A 182 -10.71 0.58 -15.37
CA SER A 182 -11.18 -0.62 -16.07
C SER A 182 -12.49 -1.13 -15.51
N VAL A 183 -12.63 -1.19 -14.16
CA VAL A 183 -13.87 -1.63 -13.51
C VAL A 183 -15.02 -0.67 -13.80
N SER A 184 -14.78 0.65 -13.79
CA SER A 184 -15.82 1.65 -14.05
C SER A 184 -16.31 1.67 -15.49
N GLN A 185 -15.56 1.10 -16.44
CA GLN A 185 -15.90 1.08 -17.87
C GLN A 185 -16.43 -0.28 -18.35
N THR A 186 -16.28 -1.34 -17.55
CA THR A 186 -16.61 -2.71 -17.95
C THR A 186 -17.71 -3.28 -17.07
N ARG A 187 -18.95 -3.40 -17.59
CA ARG A 187 -20.12 -3.86 -16.82
C ARG A 187 -19.97 -5.24 -16.16
N GLY A 188 -19.20 -6.13 -16.75
CA GLY A 188 -18.92 -7.46 -16.21
C GLY A 188 -17.70 -7.53 -15.27
N ALA A 189 -17.05 -6.40 -15.00
CA ALA A 189 -15.79 -6.36 -14.26
C ALA A 189 -15.91 -6.73 -12.80
N ILE A 190 -14.84 -7.37 -12.29
CA ILE A 190 -14.51 -7.50 -10.88
C ILE A 190 -13.02 -7.20 -10.70
N GLY A 191 -12.67 -6.52 -9.60
CA GLY A 191 -11.31 -6.23 -9.20
C GLY A 191 -11.21 -6.00 -7.70
N TYR A 192 -10.07 -5.49 -7.24
CA TYR A 192 -9.85 -5.14 -5.84
C TYR A 192 -8.93 -3.93 -5.71
N VAL A 193 -9.21 -3.08 -4.74
CA VAL A 193 -8.44 -1.86 -4.45
C VAL A 193 -8.38 -1.62 -2.94
N GLY A 194 -7.37 -0.88 -2.45
CA GLY A 194 -7.40 -0.36 -1.08
C GLY A 194 -8.63 0.53 -0.84
N LEU A 195 -9.18 0.49 0.35
CA LEU A 195 -10.41 1.21 0.72
C LEU A 195 -10.30 2.72 0.44
N ALA A 196 -9.15 3.31 0.69
CA ALA A 196 -8.88 4.73 0.44
C ALA A 196 -9.01 5.15 -1.05
N TYR A 197 -9.02 4.19 -1.98
CA TYR A 197 -9.19 4.42 -3.41
C TYR A 197 -10.64 4.28 -3.89
N VAL A 198 -11.56 3.86 -3.02
CA VAL A 198 -12.97 3.70 -3.37
C VAL A 198 -13.58 5.07 -3.68
N SER A 199 -14.30 5.14 -4.77
CA SER A 199 -14.96 6.35 -5.26
C SER A 199 -16.32 6.01 -5.86
N PRO A 200 -17.21 6.98 -6.13
CA PRO A 200 -18.51 6.75 -6.76
C PRO A 200 -18.46 6.09 -8.15
N ARG A 201 -17.26 6.00 -8.76
CA ARG A 201 -17.06 5.36 -10.06
C ARG A 201 -17.13 3.83 -10.03
N ILE A 202 -17.03 3.24 -8.85
CA ILE A 202 -17.02 1.78 -8.63
C ILE A 202 -17.91 1.42 -7.45
N LYS A 203 -18.47 0.22 -7.46
CA LYS A 203 -19.28 -0.32 -6.37
C LYS A 203 -18.47 -1.35 -5.60
N THR A 204 -18.52 -1.28 -4.26
CA THR A 204 -17.90 -2.27 -3.37
C THR A 204 -18.85 -3.40 -3.05
N LEU A 205 -18.32 -4.59 -2.78
CA LEU A 205 -19.08 -5.76 -2.33
C LEU A 205 -18.80 -6.04 -0.84
N ALA A 206 -19.84 -6.42 -0.12
CA ALA A 206 -19.68 -7.02 1.19
C ALA A 206 -19.06 -8.42 1.06
N VAL A 207 -18.21 -8.80 2.01
CA VAL A 207 -17.50 -10.08 1.96
C VAL A 207 -17.75 -10.87 3.25
N SER A 208 -17.96 -12.18 3.09
CA SER A 208 -18.05 -13.14 4.19
C SER A 208 -16.99 -14.23 4.07
N TYR A 209 -16.33 -14.57 5.18
CA TYR A 209 -15.40 -15.71 5.25
C TYR A 209 -16.04 -16.98 5.82
N ASP A 210 -17.12 -16.85 6.55
CA ASP A 210 -17.89 -17.96 7.15
C ASP A 210 -19.17 -18.34 6.37
N GLY A 211 -19.53 -17.51 5.35
CA GLY A 211 -20.73 -17.72 4.54
C GLY A 211 -22.03 -17.21 5.20
N GLN A 212 -21.96 -16.63 6.41
CA GLN A 212 -23.10 -16.16 7.17
C GLN A 212 -23.03 -14.66 7.46
N HIS A 213 -21.90 -14.18 7.92
CA HIS A 213 -21.71 -12.78 8.30
C HIS A 213 -21.01 -12.00 7.17
N TYR A 214 -21.76 -11.13 6.50
CA TYR A 214 -21.27 -10.28 5.43
C TYR A 214 -20.97 -8.90 5.96
N ALA A 215 -19.75 -8.42 5.77
CA ALA A 215 -19.32 -7.07 6.14
C ALA A 215 -18.93 -6.26 4.92
N ALA A 216 -19.39 -5.01 4.86
CA ALA A 216 -18.96 -4.05 3.84
C ALA A 216 -17.54 -3.53 4.14
N PRO A 217 -16.73 -3.22 3.12
CA PRO A 217 -15.41 -2.60 3.30
C PRO A 217 -15.58 -1.14 3.72
N THR A 218 -15.80 -0.90 4.99
CA THR A 218 -15.84 0.43 5.61
C THR A 218 -14.70 0.57 6.60
N LEU A 219 -14.32 1.83 6.89
CA LEU A 219 -13.29 2.10 7.88
C LEU A 219 -13.69 1.56 9.26
N GLU A 220 -14.96 1.73 9.64
CA GLU A 220 -15.51 1.20 10.89
C GLU A 220 -15.40 -0.32 10.97
N ASN A 221 -15.87 -1.04 9.95
CA ASN A 221 -15.80 -2.51 9.92
C ASN A 221 -14.36 -3.03 9.91
N ALA A 222 -13.45 -2.29 9.31
CA ALA A 222 -12.03 -2.64 9.31
C ALA A 222 -11.39 -2.42 10.69
N ILE A 223 -11.71 -1.32 11.39
CA ILE A 223 -11.25 -1.04 12.75
C ILE A 223 -11.80 -2.07 13.75
N ASN A 224 -13.09 -2.40 13.63
CA ASN A 224 -13.77 -3.36 14.50
C ASN A 224 -13.45 -4.83 14.14
N LYS A 225 -12.64 -5.05 13.08
CA LYS A 225 -12.23 -6.38 12.60
C LYS A 225 -13.41 -7.27 12.15
N THR A 226 -14.53 -6.67 11.79
CA THR A 226 -15.68 -7.38 11.20
C THR A 226 -15.50 -7.57 9.69
N TYR A 227 -14.80 -6.65 9.00
CA TYR A 227 -14.39 -6.84 7.62
C TYR A 227 -13.13 -7.71 7.54
N PRO A 228 -13.14 -8.83 6.76
CA PRO A 228 -12.10 -9.85 6.90
C PRO A 228 -10.81 -9.57 6.09
N ILE A 229 -10.81 -8.63 5.13
CA ILE A 229 -9.67 -8.40 4.25
C ILE A 229 -8.95 -7.12 4.67
N VAL A 230 -8.21 -7.20 5.79
CA VAL A 230 -7.43 -6.10 6.37
C VAL A 230 -5.96 -6.50 6.47
N ARG A 231 -5.07 -5.56 6.22
CA ARG A 231 -3.62 -5.78 6.21
C ARG A 231 -2.86 -4.59 6.78
N PRO A 232 -1.68 -4.81 7.36
CA PRO A 232 -0.74 -3.74 7.66
C PRO A 232 -0.06 -3.22 6.39
N LEU A 233 0.30 -1.94 6.43
CA LEU A 233 1.15 -1.26 5.46
C LEU A 233 2.46 -0.92 6.14
N TYR A 234 3.59 -1.09 5.44
CA TYR A 234 4.91 -1.04 6.05
C TYR A 234 5.83 -0.05 5.34
N TYR A 235 6.77 0.50 6.13
CA TYR A 235 8.05 0.98 5.67
C TYR A 235 9.13 -0.03 6.04
N TYR A 236 10.00 -0.35 5.06
CA TYR A 236 11.24 -1.12 5.25
C TYR A 236 12.42 -0.22 4.98
N TYR A 237 13.42 -0.28 5.82
CA TYR A 237 14.68 0.44 5.62
C TYR A 237 15.85 -0.33 6.26
N ASN A 238 17.07 -0.04 5.83
CA ASN A 238 18.23 -0.64 6.46
C ASN A 238 18.50 0.02 7.82
N ARG A 239 18.67 -0.77 8.89
CA ARG A 239 18.91 -0.27 10.25
C ARG A 239 20.17 0.61 10.36
N LYS A 240 21.19 0.40 9.51
CA LYS A 240 22.37 1.27 9.44
C LYS A 240 22.03 2.73 9.12
N ASN A 241 20.89 2.97 8.45
CA ASN A 241 20.41 4.30 8.07
C ASN A 241 19.36 4.87 9.05
N ALA A 242 19.14 4.21 10.19
CA ALA A 242 18.08 4.55 11.14
C ALA A 242 18.12 6.02 11.58
N SER A 243 19.30 6.57 11.87
CA SER A 243 19.44 7.97 12.31
C SER A 243 19.02 9.00 11.24
N VAL A 244 19.24 8.68 9.97
CA VAL A 244 18.85 9.55 8.83
C VAL A 244 17.34 9.46 8.58
N ILE A 245 16.74 8.28 8.80
CA ILE A 245 15.33 8.02 8.52
C ILE A 245 14.44 8.40 9.68
N ALA A 246 14.94 8.34 10.91
CA ALA A 246 14.17 8.60 12.13
C ALA A 246 13.32 9.88 12.09
N PRO A 247 13.80 11.06 11.68
CA PRO A 247 13.00 12.28 11.71
C PRO A 247 11.71 12.18 10.87
N LEU A 248 11.77 11.58 9.69
CA LEU A 248 10.60 11.36 8.84
C LEU A 248 9.71 10.26 9.43
N LEU A 249 10.30 9.15 9.88
CA LEU A 249 9.54 8.03 10.44
C LEU A 249 8.81 8.42 11.72
N ASP A 250 9.48 9.16 12.63
CA ASP A 250 8.88 9.69 13.84
C ASP A 250 7.71 10.63 13.54
N PHE A 251 7.86 11.48 12.50
CA PHE A 251 6.75 12.31 12.04
C PHE A 251 5.58 11.46 11.53
N VAL A 252 5.82 10.45 10.68
CA VAL A 252 4.77 9.54 10.16
C VAL A 252 4.03 8.84 11.30
N LEU A 253 4.74 8.41 12.34
CA LEU A 253 4.18 7.71 13.50
C LEU A 253 3.63 8.66 14.58
N SER A 254 3.87 9.97 14.49
CA SER A 254 3.33 10.96 15.41
C SER A 254 1.81 11.12 15.27
N ALA A 255 1.16 11.74 16.27
CA ALA A 255 -0.26 12.07 16.19
C ALA A 255 -0.60 12.88 14.92
N ALA A 256 0.27 13.82 14.51
CA ALA A 256 0.08 14.61 13.29
C ALA A 256 0.15 13.75 12.02
N GLY A 257 1.13 12.87 11.91
CA GLY A 257 1.25 11.93 10.79
C GLY A 257 0.10 10.93 10.74
N GLN A 258 -0.28 10.36 11.88
CA GLN A 258 -1.38 9.40 11.98
C GLN A 258 -2.76 10.05 11.70
N LYS A 259 -2.92 11.34 12.01
CA LYS A 259 -4.10 12.11 11.60
C LYS A 259 -4.20 12.21 10.07
N ILE A 260 -3.10 12.52 9.37
CA ILE A 260 -3.05 12.53 7.90
C ILE A 260 -3.45 11.17 7.33
N ILE A 261 -2.93 10.09 7.91
CA ILE A 261 -3.23 8.70 7.51
C ILE A 261 -4.74 8.42 7.66
N LYS A 262 -5.34 8.81 8.79
CA LYS A 262 -6.78 8.64 9.06
C LYS A 262 -7.64 9.44 8.08
N GLU A 263 -7.32 10.71 7.87
CA GLU A 263 -8.02 11.59 6.93
C GLU A 263 -7.90 11.13 5.47
N SER A 264 -6.85 10.39 5.14
CA SER A 264 -6.65 9.76 3.83
C SER A 264 -7.41 8.43 3.66
N GLY A 265 -8.22 8.01 4.66
CA GLY A 265 -9.04 6.79 4.58
C GLY A 265 -8.34 5.50 4.96
N TYR A 266 -7.19 5.59 5.65
CA TYR A 266 -6.47 4.43 6.20
C TYR A 266 -6.69 4.34 7.72
N ILE A 267 -6.35 3.19 8.29
CA ILE A 267 -6.47 2.94 9.73
C ILE A 267 -5.12 3.25 10.39
N PRO A 268 -5.07 4.16 11.38
CA PRO A 268 -3.87 4.45 12.15
C PRO A 268 -3.31 3.24 12.89
N VAL A 269 -1.98 3.21 13.12
CA VAL A 269 -1.33 2.15 13.92
C VAL A 269 -1.53 2.35 15.42
N HIS A 270 -1.72 3.60 15.87
CA HIS A 270 -2.03 3.93 17.26
C HIS A 270 -3.52 4.29 17.37
N LYS A 271 -4.20 3.71 18.37
CA LYS A 271 -5.53 4.19 18.77
C LYS A 271 -5.34 5.53 19.46
N GLU A 272 -6.10 6.53 19.04
CA GLU A 272 -6.28 7.77 19.82
C GLU A 272 -6.93 7.48 21.15
#